data_8b109a0c93ddfd2faedad466da0e7109
#
_entry.id   8b109a0c93ddfd2faedad466da0e7109
#
_cell.length_a   1.000
_cell.length_b   1.000
_cell.length_c   1.000
_cell.angle_alpha   90.00
_cell.angle_beta   90.00
_cell.angle_gamma   90.00
#
_symmetry.space_group_name_H-M   'P 1'
#
loop_
_entity.id
_entity.type
_entity.pdbx_description
1 polymer ?
#
loop_
_entity_poly.entity_id
_entity_poly.type
_entity_poly.pdbx_seq_one_letter_code
_entity_poly.pdbx_strand_id
1 'polypeptide(L)'
;MRFIFKTDYNQDVKLAKHGGHVFWYSLLGLFLVTAPWVVPEYWLAQLTFVLIYAVVGLGLMLLAGFTGLFSLGHAAFLGVGAYTQAVMVNAGVPFPLALVCAGLFSAIAGVIVGLPALRVKGIY
;
A
#
# COMPACT_ATOMS: atom_id res chain seq x y z
N MET A 1 18.77 -28.09 12.56
CA MET A 1 17.73 -27.05 12.56
C MET A 1 17.28 -26.81 13.99
N ARG A 2 17.60 -25.67 14.61
CA ARG A 2 17.10 -25.32 15.95
C ARG A 2 15.76 -24.64 15.79
N PHE A 3 14.67 -25.32 16.13
CA PHE A 3 13.36 -24.71 16.29
C PHE A 3 13.38 -23.83 17.54
N ILE A 4 13.54 -22.53 17.36
CA ILE A 4 13.43 -21.56 18.45
C ILE A 4 11.93 -21.26 18.57
N PHE A 5 11.27 -21.92 19.55
CA PHE A 5 9.90 -21.54 19.93
C PHE A 5 9.94 -20.14 20.53
N LYS A 6 9.37 -19.18 19.82
CA LYS A 6 9.22 -17.81 20.29
C LYS A 6 7.96 -17.76 21.16
N THR A 7 8.14 -17.49 22.45
CA THR A 7 7.06 -17.44 23.45
C THR A 7 6.56 -16.03 23.73
N ASP A 8 7.14 -14.99 23.08
CA ASP A 8 6.83 -13.59 23.38
C ASP A 8 6.52 -12.81 22.11
N TYR A 9 5.32 -12.21 22.04
CA TYR A 9 4.82 -11.40 20.93
C TYR A 9 5.75 -10.23 20.58
N ASN A 10 6.34 -9.59 21.61
CA ASN A 10 7.28 -8.48 21.41
C ASN A 10 8.59 -8.88 20.69
N GLN A 11 8.91 -10.17 20.67
CA GLN A 11 10.08 -10.69 19.95
C GLN A 11 9.81 -10.86 18.45
N ASP A 12 8.55 -11.01 18.06
CA ASP A 12 8.15 -11.15 16.66
C ASP A 12 7.99 -9.79 15.95
N VAL A 13 7.59 -8.77 16.68
CA VAL A 13 7.33 -7.40 16.16
C VAL A 13 8.63 -6.61 15.91
N LYS A 14 9.77 -7.01 16.48
CA LYS A 14 11.06 -6.35 16.25
C LYS A 14 11.58 -6.64 14.83
N LEU A 15 11.26 -5.76 13.89
CA LEU A 15 11.77 -5.77 12.51
C LEU A 15 13.30 -5.75 12.41
N ALA A 16 13.99 -5.16 13.39
CA ALA A 16 15.45 -5.02 13.42
C ALA A 16 16.08 -5.93 14.48
N LYS A 17 16.05 -7.25 14.26
CA LYS A 17 16.57 -8.24 15.21
C LYS A 17 18.09 -8.42 15.19
N HIS A 18 18.74 -8.08 14.08
CA HIS A 18 20.20 -8.19 13.87
C HIS A 18 20.68 -7.02 13.03
N GLY A 19 21.90 -6.53 13.28
CA GLY A 19 22.51 -5.46 12.49
C GLY A 19 22.50 -5.72 10.96
N GLY A 20 22.44 -6.99 10.55
CA GLY A 20 22.28 -7.38 9.14
C GLY A 20 20.95 -6.97 8.52
N HIS A 21 19.84 -7.00 9.27
CA HIS A 21 18.53 -6.57 8.75
C HIS A 21 18.49 -5.05 8.52
N VAL A 22 19.05 -4.28 9.46
CA VAL A 22 19.16 -2.83 9.32
C VAL A 22 20.01 -2.46 8.11
N PHE A 23 21.11 -3.18 7.90
CA PHE A 23 21.97 -2.96 6.74
C PHE A 23 21.22 -3.22 5.42
N TRP A 24 20.48 -4.32 5.30
CA TRP A 24 19.71 -4.63 4.10
C TRP A 24 18.56 -3.64 3.86
N TYR A 25 17.86 -3.21 4.90
CA TYR A 25 16.80 -2.20 4.78
C TYR A 25 17.36 -0.82 4.41
N SER A 26 18.50 -0.43 4.98
CA SER A 26 19.14 0.84 4.62
C SER A 26 19.70 0.81 3.20
N LEU A 27 20.24 -0.33 2.75
CA LEU A 27 20.69 -0.52 1.37
C LEU A 27 19.51 -0.42 0.39
N LEU A 28 18.39 -1.06 0.70
CA LEU A 28 17.15 -0.97 -0.10
C LEU A 28 16.64 0.47 -0.16
N GLY A 29 16.59 1.17 0.99
CA GLY A 29 16.17 2.57 1.05
C GLY A 29 17.08 3.48 0.23
N LEU A 30 18.39 3.30 0.34
CA LEU A 30 19.38 4.03 -0.45
C LEU A 30 19.20 3.77 -1.95
N PHE A 31 19.01 2.51 -2.34
CA PHE A 31 18.75 2.13 -3.73
C PHE A 31 17.48 2.81 -4.26
N LEU A 32 16.39 2.82 -3.50
CA LEU A 32 15.13 3.47 -3.92
C LEU A 32 15.28 4.98 -4.08
N VAL A 33 16.05 5.63 -3.21
CA VAL A 33 16.30 7.07 -3.30
C VAL A 33 17.21 7.42 -4.48
N THR A 34 18.20 6.59 -4.79
CA THR A 34 19.13 6.84 -5.90
C THR A 34 18.61 6.36 -7.25
N ALA A 35 17.62 5.46 -7.27
CA ALA A 35 17.03 4.91 -8.49
C ALA A 35 16.63 5.96 -9.55
N PRO A 36 15.99 7.10 -9.19
CA PRO A 36 15.60 8.11 -10.17
C PRO A 36 16.75 8.73 -10.99
N TRP A 37 17.98 8.68 -10.46
CA TRP A 37 19.15 9.27 -11.13
C TRP A 37 20.01 8.25 -11.89
N VAL A 38 19.93 6.97 -11.52
CA VAL A 38 20.82 5.91 -12.05
C VAL A 38 20.09 5.02 -13.04
N VAL A 39 18.77 4.83 -12.87
CA VAL A 39 18.00 3.84 -13.62
C VAL A 39 17.31 4.51 -14.82
N PRO A 40 17.37 3.92 -16.04
CA PRO A 40 16.64 4.41 -17.20
C PRO A 40 15.13 4.52 -16.93
N GLU A 41 14.46 5.49 -17.58
CA GLU A 41 13.02 5.79 -17.38
C GLU A 41 12.11 4.56 -17.51
N TYR A 42 12.43 3.65 -18.42
CA TYR A 42 11.68 2.41 -18.61
C TYR A 42 11.66 1.55 -17.33
N TRP A 43 12.82 1.31 -16.74
CA TRP A 43 12.93 0.51 -15.51
C TRP A 43 12.38 1.24 -14.30
N LEU A 44 12.50 2.57 -14.28
CA LEU A 44 11.93 3.40 -13.23
C LEU A 44 10.39 3.30 -13.24
N ALA A 45 9.76 3.33 -14.41
CA ALA A 45 8.33 3.11 -14.54
C ALA A 45 7.91 1.73 -14.01
N GLN A 46 8.64 0.66 -14.37
CA GLN A 46 8.37 -0.69 -13.87
C GLN A 46 8.50 -0.77 -12.35
N LEU A 47 9.56 -0.18 -11.79
CA LEU A 47 9.77 -0.13 -10.34
C LEU A 47 8.62 0.60 -9.63
N THR A 48 8.15 1.70 -10.20
CA THR A 48 7.00 2.46 -9.67
C THR A 48 5.74 1.61 -9.65
N PHE A 49 5.46 0.85 -10.71
CA PHE A 49 4.33 -0.08 -10.72
C PHE A 49 4.46 -1.15 -9.63
N VAL A 50 5.63 -1.74 -9.47
CA VAL A 50 5.88 -2.73 -8.40
C VAL A 50 5.60 -2.13 -7.02
N LEU A 51 6.06 -0.90 -6.76
CA LEU A 51 5.83 -0.23 -5.48
C LEU A 51 4.35 0.10 -5.26
N ILE A 52 3.63 0.56 -6.29
CA ILE A 52 2.19 0.81 -6.21
C ILE A 52 1.45 -0.50 -5.84
N TYR A 53 1.73 -1.59 -6.57
CA TYR A 53 1.09 -2.88 -6.28
C TYR A 53 1.50 -3.46 -4.92
N ALA A 54 2.71 -3.20 -4.45
CA ALA A 54 3.13 -3.58 -3.09
C ALA A 54 2.28 -2.87 -2.02
N VAL A 55 2.06 -1.56 -2.15
CA VAL A 55 1.22 -0.79 -1.22
C VAL A 55 -0.23 -1.27 -1.28
N VAL A 56 -0.76 -1.52 -2.48
CA VAL A 56 -2.11 -2.07 -2.68
C VAL A 56 -2.24 -3.45 -2.02
N GLY A 57 -1.24 -4.31 -2.18
CA GLY A 57 -1.20 -5.63 -1.56
C GLY A 57 -1.18 -5.56 -0.03
N LEU A 58 -0.42 -4.64 0.56
CA LEU A 58 -0.43 -4.40 2.00
C LEU A 58 -1.81 -3.94 2.48
N GLY A 59 -2.48 -3.04 1.75
CA GLY A 59 -3.84 -2.62 2.06
C GLY A 59 -4.83 -3.79 2.03
N LEU A 60 -4.69 -4.68 1.06
CA LEU A 60 -5.51 -5.88 0.91
C LEU A 60 -5.26 -6.89 2.05
N MET A 61 -4.00 -7.06 2.45
CA MET A 61 -3.64 -7.90 3.61
C MET A 61 -4.22 -7.37 4.91
N LEU A 62 -4.19 -6.06 5.13
CA LEU A 62 -4.81 -5.45 6.30
C LEU A 62 -6.33 -5.67 6.30
N LEU A 63 -6.98 -5.45 5.17
CA LEU A 63 -8.42 -5.65 5.05
C LEU A 63 -8.79 -7.12 5.30
N ALA A 64 -8.16 -8.07 4.61
CA ALA A 64 -8.42 -9.49 4.75
C ALA A 64 -8.07 -10.01 6.16
N GLY A 65 -6.96 -9.53 6.74
CA GLY A 65 -6.49 -9.98 8.05
C GLY A 65 -7.36 -9.52 9.22
N PHE A 66 -7.86 -8.27 9.18
CA PHE A 66 -8.67 -7.71 10.27
C PHE A 66 -10.17 -7.95 10.12
N THR A 67 -10.69 -7.97 8.90
CA THR A 67 -12.13 -8.08 8.64
C THR A 67 -12.55 -9.43 8.09
N GLY A 68 -11.61 -10.25 7.63
CA GLY A 68 -11.91 -11.53 6.97
C GLY A 68 -12.66 -11.40 5.64
N LEU A 69 -12.83 -10.18 5.15
CA LEU A 69 -13.57 -9.89 3.93
C LEU A 69 -12.63 -9.82 2.72
N PHE A 70 -12.92 -10.61 1.71
CA PHE A 70 -12.25 -10.47 0.41
C PHE A 70 -12.89 -9.33 -0.39
N SER A 71 -12.15 -8.22 -0.57
CA SER A 71 -12.63 -7.12 -1.40
C SER A 71 -12.26 -7.33 -2.85
N LEU A 72 -13.22 -7.83 -3.64
CA LEU A 72 -13.09 -7.85 -5.11
C LEU A 72 -13.10 -6.44 -5.73
N GLY A 73 -13.61 -5.45 -4.99
CA GLY A 73 -13.68 -4.05 -5.41
C GLY A 73 -12.43 -3.21 -5.12
N HIS A 74 -11.38 -3.76 -4.54
CA HIS A 74 -10.20 -2.98 -4.14
C HIS A 74 -9.54 -2.24 -5.30
N ALA A 75 -9.53 -2.85 -6.48
CA ALA A 75 -9.04 -2.22 -7.71
C ALA A 75 -9.84 -0.98 -8.14
N ALA A 76 -11.16 -0.96 -7.86
CA ALA A 76 -12.00 0.20 -8.16
C ALA A 76 -11.61 1.42 -7.30
N PHE A 77 -11.32 1.23 -6.02
CA PHE A 77 -10.88 2.32 -5.13
C PHE A 77 -9.51 2.84 -5.52
N LEU A 78 -8.61 1.96 -5.97
CA LEU A 78 -7.33 2.37 -6.56
C LEU A 78 -7.55 3.23 -7.81
N GLY A 79 -8.47 2.83 -8.69
CA GLY A 79 -8.84 3.58 -9.89
C GLY A 79 -9.40 4.98 -9.57
N VAL A 80 -10.30 5.08 -8.58
CA VAL A 80 -10.84 6.36 -8.11
C VAL A 80 -9.73 7.28 -7.59
N GLY A 81 -8.82 6.74 -6.77
CA GLY A 81 -7.68 7.50 -6.25
C GLY A 81 -6.75 7.98 -7.35
N ALA A 82 -6.38 7.11 -8.27
CA ALA A 82 -5.49 7.44 -9.39
C ALA A 82 -6.10 8.48 -10.33
N TYR A 83 -7.38 8.35 -10.66
CA TYR A 83 -8.09 9.32 -11.51
C TYR A 83 -8.19 10.68 -10.84
N THR A 84 -8.55 10.73 -9.57
CA THR A 84 -8.60 11.97 -8.78
C THR A 84 -7.25 12.67 -8.75
N GLN A 85 -6.17 11.91 -8.50
CA GLN A 85 -4.81 12.41 -8.51
C GLN A 85 -4.46 13.04 -9.87
N ALA A 86 -4.74 12.33 -10.95
CA ALA A 86 -4.43 12.79 -12.31
C ALA A 86 -5.18 14.08 -12.65
N VAL A 87 -6.47 14.16 -12.33
CA VAL A 87 -7.29 15.36 -12.60
C VAL A 87 -6.80 16.57 -11.80
N MET A 88 -6.47 16.39 -10.52
CA MET A 88 -6.01 17.48 -9.66
C MET A 88 -4.63 18.00 -10.07
N VAL A 89 -3.70 17.12 -10.41
CA VAL A 89 -2.38 17.53 -10.89
C VAL A 89 -2.49 18.27 -12.22
N ASN A 90 -3.35 17.82 -13.14
CA ASN A 90 -3.62 18.54 -14.41
C ASN A 90 -4.29 19.89 -14.18
N ALA A 91 -5.05 20.06 -13.09
CA ALA A 91 -5.63 21.34 -12.69
C ALA A 91 -4.62 22.28 -12.00
N GLY A 92 -3.35 21.90 -11.89
CA GLY A 92 -2.29 22.73 -11.30
C GLY A 92 -2.16 22.61 -9.79
N VAL A 93 -2.85 21.66 -9.16
CA VAL A 93 -2.73 21.45 -7.71
C VAL A 93 -1.38 20.78 -7.40
N PRO A 94 -0.63 21.21 -6.38
CA PRO A 94 0.64 20.61 -6.01
C PRO A 94 0.45 19.13 -5.61
N PHE A 95 1.38 18.29 -6.04
CA PHE A 95 1.32 16.82 -5.88
C PHE A 95 0.95 16.34 -4.47
N PRO A 96 1.52 16.87 -3.35
CA PRO A 96 1.18 16.39 -2.02
C PRO A 96 -0.28 16.64 -1.64
N LEU A 97 -0.83 17.79 -2.06
CA LEU A 97 -2.22 18.14 -1.79
C LEU A 97 -3.18 17.26 -2.61
N ALA A 98 -2.86 17.06 -3.88
CA ALA A 98 -3.61 16.16 -4.77
C ALA A 98 -3.64 14.73 -4.23
N LEU A 99 -2.53 14.25 -3.64
CA LEU A 99 -2.43 12.92 -3.04
C LEU A 99 -3.38 12.76 -1.83
N VAL A 100 -3.42 13.75 -0.94
CA VAL A 100 -4.34 13.74 0.21
C VAL A 100 -5.80 13.74 -0.25
N CYS A 101 -6.13 14.57 -1.24
CA CYS A 101 -7.48 14.62 -1.80
C CYS A 101 -7.86 13.29 -2.47
N ALA A 102 -6.95 12.69 -3.25
CA ALA A 102 -7.18 11.39 -3.88
C ALA A 102 -7.48 10.30 -2.84
N GLY A 103 -6.74 10.29 -1.73
CA GLY A 103 -7.00 9.40 -0.59
C GLY A 103 -8.37 9.62 0.04
N LEU A 104 -8.76 10.87 0.26
CA LEU A 104 -10.07 11.22 0.82
C LEU A 104 -11.23 10.81 -0.11
N PHE A 105 -11.13 11.11 -1.40
CA PHE A 105 -12.16 10.70 -2.37
C PHE A 105 -12.28 9.18 -2.47
N SER A 106 -11.16 8.46 -2.47
CA SER A 106 -11.15 7.00 -2.44
C SER A 106 -11.77 6.45 -1.16
N ALA A 107 -11.49 7.06 0.01
CA ALA A 107 -12.10 6.68 1.28
C ALA A 107 -13.62 6.93 1.30
N ILE A 108 -14.08 8.07 0.80
CA ILE A 108 -15.52 8.39 0.70
C ILE A 108 -16.22 7.35 -0.22
N ALA A 109 -15.63 7.05 -1.37
CA ALA A 109 -16.16 6.01 -2.27
C ALA A 109 -16.21 4.65 -1.56
N GLY A 110 -15.20 4.32 -0.76
CA GLY A 110 -15.17 3.11 0.07
C GLY A 110 -16.29 3.04 1.09
N VAL A 111 -16.58 4.14 1.76
CA VAL A 111 -17.71 4.23 2.73
C VAL A 111 -19.06 4.08 2.02
N ILE A 112 -19.26 4.76 0.89
CA ILE A 112 -20.52 4.70 0.13
C ILE A 112 -20.81 3.26 -0.34
N VAL A 113 -19.81 2.54 -0.80
CA VAL A 113 -19.97 1.15 -1.27
C VAL A 113 -19.99 0.16 -0.10
N GLY A 114 -19.20 0.41 0.94
CA GLY A 114 -19.06 -0.47 2.10
C GLY A 114 -20.30 -0.52 2.98
N LEU A 115 -20.98 0.61 3.20
CA LEU A 115 -22.19 0.65 4.04
C LEU A 115 -23.33 -0.26 3.53
N PRO A 116 -23.69 -0.25 2.23
CA PRO A 116 -24.66 -1.20 1.71
C PRO A 116 -24.17 -2.66 1.76
N ALA A 117 -22.88 -2.88 1.49
CA ALA A 117 -22.29 -4.21 1.49
C ALA A 117 -22.38 -4.89 2.86
N LEU A 118 -22.23 -4.13 3.96
CA LEU A 118 -22.38 -4.64 5.33
C LEU A 118 -23.83 -4.98 5.69
N ARG A 119 -24.83 -4.43 4.96
CA ARG A 119 -26.26 -4.71 5.20
C ARG A 119 -26.76 -5.97 4.50
N VAL A 120 -26.06 -6.44 3.51
CA VAL A 120 -26.39 -7.69 2.81
C VAL A 120 -25.95 -8.87 3.66
N LYS A 121 -26.79 -9.26 4.64
CA LYS A 121 -26.65 -10.51 5.38
C LYS A 121 -26.97 -11.66 4.42
N GLY A 122 -26.01 -12.49 4.07
CA GLY A 122 -26.37 -13.78 3.55
C GLY A 122 -25.68 -14.29 2.30
N ILE A 123 -24.39 -14.14 2.15
CA ILE A 123 -23.58 -15.00 1.27
C ILE A 123 -22.36 -15.50 2.05
N TYR A 124 -22.65 -16.25 3.10
CA TYR A 124 -21.64 -17.03 3.82
C TYR A 124 -22.25 -18.41 4.12
#